data_6f3a5a27d990f074c4de74941cb2709a
#
_entry.id   6f3a5a27d990f074c4de74941cb2709a
#
_cell.length_a   1.000
_cell.length_b   1.000
_cell.length_c   1.000
_cell.angle_alpha   90.00
_cell.angle_beta   90.00
_cell.angle_gamma   90.00
#
_symmetry.space_group_name_H-M   'P 1'
#
loop_
_entity.id
_entity.type
_entity.pdbx_description
1 polymer ?
#
loop_
_entity_poly.entity_id
_entity_poly.type
_entity_poly.pdbx_seq_one_letter_code
_entity_poly.pdbx_strand_id
1 'polypeptide(L)'
;MNKILKSLVLSSFLLTGNLSFATEIENLSSPTKAVIELVEKYQLEQVDFQYVKKAIKQGNRNSVDAILIDARPEIKYQKGTIPSSLNIPDTKFEEYYSVLKDIPMDKELIVYCGGYNCTKSPIVAQKLKEKGHLNVKVYSGGEPEWNKPSYLEIDTSVVRVYQEKNLALLIDARPYSKYLQETIPSAISIPDTNLSKLIGRFPIDKKEKIVVFCGGYTCEKSHVIANKLISLNYEDVTVYAGGLPAWKEAGLSTTAFTKIVEDDKKVVKKEQFSKSGLKLGSDEGSVDGEWLKKAILENKVPAYIQIVDVTAPNEFKNGHIKGAINIEAAKLSAKELIEKLPKNKTIVFNCTAGGRSIEAWSKLNDAKLDISEIYYLDANISCKENNCKIDVNEPLL
;
A
#
# COMPACT_ATOMS: atom_id res chain seq x y z
N MET A 1 78.32 -24.30 -34.61
CA MET A 1 77.82 -25.67 -34.63
C MET A 1 77.50 -26.08 -33.19
N ASN A 2 76.30 -25.82 -32.69
CA ASN A 2 75.92 -26.15 -31.33
C ASN A 2 74.57 -26.85 -31.37
N LYS A 3 74.58 -28.09 -30.89
CA LYS A 3 73.41 -28.93 -30.68
C LYS A 3 72.76 -28.54 -29.36
N ILE A 4 71.48 -28.21 -29.39
CA ILE A 4 70.65 -27.94 -28.22
C ILE A 4 69.98 -29.25 -27.81
N LEU A 5 70.21 -29.67 -26.56
CA LEU A 5 69.58 -30.80 -25.91
C LEU A 5 68.25 -30.33 -25.34
N LYS A 6 67.15 -30.96 -25.73
CA LYS A 6 65.82 -30.74 -25.15
C LYS A 6 65.63 -31.70 -23.97
N SER A 7 65.50 -31.14 -22.79
CA SER A 7 65.03 -31.88 -21.59
C SER A 7 63.50 -31.83 -21.49
N LEU A 8 62.87 -32.99 -21.52
CA LEU A 8 61.44 -33.14 -21.23
C LEU A 8 61.27 -33.28 -19.73
N VAL A 9 60.54 -32.31 -19.12
CA VAL A 9 60.05 -32.46 -17.78
C VAL A 9 58.59 -32.83 -17.87
N LEU A 10 58.27 -34.07 -17.45
CA LEU A 10 56.89 -34.55 -17.29
C LEU A 10 56.37 -34.04 -15.93
N SER A 11 55.48 -33.05 -15.91
CA SER A 11 54.75 -32.67 -14.70
C SER A 11 53.35 -33.28 -14.79
N SER A 12 53.09 -34.22 -13.90
CA SER A 12 51.77 -34.79 -13.66
C SER A 12 50.88 -33.80 -12.94
N PHE A 13 49.92 -33.24 -13.66
CA PHE A 13 48.81 -32.48 -13.07
C PHE A 13 47.73 -33.43 -12.56
N LEU A 14 47.62 -33.57 -11.25
CA LEU A 14 46.44 -34.13 -10.59
C LEU A 14 45.30 -33.11 -10.70
N LEU A 15 44.36 -33.32 -11.59
CA LEU A 15 43.07 -32.62 -11.60
C LEU A 15 42.19 -33.19 -10.49
N THR A 16 42.17 -32.51 -9.34
CA THR A 16 41.04 -32.63 -8.40
C THR A 16 39.90 -31.81 -8.93
N GLY A 17 38.97 -32.45 -9.61
CA GLY A 17 37.73 -31.82 -10.07
C GLY A 17 36.84 -31.52 -8.90
N ASN A 18 36.82 -30.25 -8.45
CA ASN A 18 35.70 -29.72 -7.68
C ASN A 18 34.54 -29.51 -8.65
N LEU A 19 33.62 -30.46 -8.70
CA LEU A 19 32.29 -30.22 -9.28
C LEU A 19 31.55 -29.28 -8.33
N SER A 20 31.68 -27.97 -8.54
CA SER A 20 30.70 -27.00 -8.04
C SER A 20 29.46 -27.15 -8.91
N PHE A 21 28.45 -27.81 -8.40
CA PHE A 21 27.09 -27.68 -8.93
C PHE A 21 26.61 -26.26 -8.62
N ALA A 22 27.02 -25.29 -9.43
CA ALA A 22 26.27 -24.06 -9.56
C ALA A 22 25.01 -24.44 -10.36
N THR A 23 23.88 -24.53 -9.71
CA THR A 23 22.59 -24.52 -10.40
C THR A 23 22.50 -23.18 -11.10
N GLU A 24 22.75 -23.19 -12.43
CA GLU A 24 22.35 -22.09 -13.29
C GLU A 24 20.85 -21.94 -13.12
N ILE A 25 20.43 -20.86 -12.50
CA ILE A 25 19.04 -20.43 -12.54
C ILE A 25 18.84 -19.98 -13.98
N GLU A 26 18.33 -20.87 -14.83
CA GLU A 26 17.90 -20.52 -16.18
C GLU A 26 16.93 -19.37 -16.08
N ASN A 27 17.25 -18.22 -16.66
CA ASN A 27 16.34 -17.10 -16.85
C ASN A 27 15.32 -17.49 -17.91
N LEU A 28 14.34 -18.31 -17.53
CA LEU A 28 13.26 -18.73 -18.40
C LEU A 28 12.43 -17.49 -18.78
N SER A 29 12.13 -17.37 -20.07
CA SER A 29 11.27 -16.31 -20.65
C SER A 29 9.88 -16.81 -21.04
N SER A 30 9.59 -18.10 -20.80
CA SER A 30 8.30 -18.74 -21.09
C SER A 30 8.06 -19.94 -20.17
N PRO A 31 6.80 -20.37 -20.01
CA PRO A 31 6.45 -21.53 -19.19
C PRO A 31 7.12 -22.81 -19.66
N THR A 32 7.59 -23.61 -18.69
CA THR A 32 8.11 -24.96 -18.98
C THR A 32 6.98 -25.88 -19.43
N LYS A 33 7.37 -27.00 -20.11
CA LYS A 33 6.43 -28.04 -20.55
C LYS A 33 5.51 -28.52 -19.42
N ALA A 34 6.04 -28.74 -18.21
CA ALA A 34 5.25 -29.17 -17.06
C ALA A 34 4.18 -28.16 -16.66
N VAL A 35 4.45 -26.85 -16.75
CA VAL A 35 3.47 -25.80 -16.48
C VAL A 35 2.41 -25.76 -17.57
N ILE A 36 2.83 -25.84 -18.86
CA ILE A 36 1.90 -25.84 -20.00
C ILE A 36 0.93 -27.02 -19.92
N GLU A 37 1.43 -28.23 -19.66
CA GLU A 37 0.60 -29.44 -19.53
C GLU A 37 -0.47 -29.30 -18.42
N LEU A 38 -0.14 -28.65 -17.30
CA LEU A 38 -1.12 -28.41 -16.21
C LEU A 38 -2.14 -27.33 -16.60
N VAL A 39 -1.70 -26.25 -17.26
CA VAL A 39 -2.60 -25.19 -17.74
C VAL A 39 -3.61 -25.76 -18.75
N GLU A 40 -3.15 -26.56 -19.71
CA GLU A 40 -4.01 -27.23 -20.69
C GLU A 40 -4.95 -28.25 -20.04
N LYS A 41 -4.42 -29.12 -19.18
CA LYS A 41 -5.18 -30.13 -18.44
C LYS A 41 -6.34 -29.54 -17.65
N TYR A 42 -6.10 -28.39 -17.00
CA TYR A 42 -7.08 -27.74 -16.13
C TYR A 42 -7.90 -26.66 -16.85
N GLN A 43 -7.65 -26.46 -18.17
CA GLN A 43 -8.32 -25.47 -18.99
C GLN A 43 -8.26 -24.06 -18.34
N LEU A 44 -7.05 -23.63 -18.01
CA LEU A 44 -6.78 -22.35 -17.35
C LEU A 44 -6.38 -21.29 -18.39
N GLU A 45 -6.91 -20.08 -18.21
CA GLU A 45 -6.47 -18.91 -18.97
C GLU A 45 -5.15 -18.38 -18.40
N GLN A 46 -4.17 -18.14 -19.30
CA GLN A 46 -2.92 -17.49 -18.93
C GLN A 46 -2.97 -15.99 -19.21
N VAL A 47 -2.39 -15.20 -18.31
CA VAL A 47 -2.23 -13.75 -18.44
C VAL A 47 -0.77 -13.36 -18.32
N ASP A 48 -0.42 -12.24 -18.92
CA ASP A 48 0.93 -11.68 -18.94
C ASP A 48 1.13 -10.56 -17.89
N PHE A 49 2.35 -10.06 -17.81
CA PHE A 49 2.71 -8.95 -16.91
C PHE A 49 1.83 -7.71 -17.11
N GLN A 50 1.52 -7.33 -18.37
CA GLN A 50 0.74 -6.12 -18.65
C GLN A 50 -0.71 -6.26 -18.18
N TYR A 51 -1.28 -7.45 -18.33
CA TYR A 51 -2.60 -7.77 -17.82
C TYR A 51 -2.64 -7.63 -16.29
N VAL A 52 -1.68 -8.26 -15.59
CA VAL A 52 -1.59 -8.19 -14.12
C VAL A 52 -1.40 -6.75 -13.65
N LYS A 53 -0.48 -6.00 -14.28
CA LYS A 53 -0.23 -4.59 -13.94
C LYS A 53 -1.48 -3.73 -14.09
N LYS A 54 -2.27 -3.95 -15.14
CA LYS A 54 -3.55 -3.26 -15.33
C LYS A 54 -4.56 -3.64 -14.26
N ALA A 55 -4.66 -4.93 -13.91
CA ALA A 55 -5.63 -5.45 -12.96
C ALA A 55 -5.40 -4.94 -11.52
N ILE A 56 -4.13 -4.76 -11.10
CA ILE A 56 -3.82 -4.27 -9.74
C ILE A 56 -3.77 -2.74 -9.63
N LYS A 57 -3.81 -2.01 -10.76
CA LYS A 57 -3.81 -0.54 -10.77
C LYS A 57 -2.67 0.07 -9.95
N GLN A 58 -2.99 0.80 -8.86
CA GLN A 58 -1.99 1.37 -7.94
C GLN A 58 -1.39 0.35 -6.97
N GLY A 59 -2.01 -0.82 -6.81
CA GLY A 59 -1.49 -1.90 -5.96
C GLY A 59 -2.07 -1.95 -4.54
N ASN A 60 -2.94 -1.02 -4.14
CA ASN A 60 -3.63 -1.10 -2.86
C ASN A 60 -4.89 -1.98 -2.94
N ARG A 61 -5.23 -2.68 -1.86
CA ARG A 61 -6.30 -3.71 -1.87
C ARG A 61 -7.70 -3.21 -2.24
N ASN A 62 -7.98 -1.91 -2.11
CA ASN A 62 -9.29 -1.35 -2.44
C ASN A 62 -9.46 -0.96 -3.92
N SER A 63 -8.36 -0.85 -4.68
CA SER A 63 -8.42 -0.33 -6.06
C SER A 63 -8.29 -1.41 -7.13
N VAL A 64 -8.02 -2.67 -6.76
CA VAL A 64 -7.74 -3.75 -7.71
C VAL A 64 -8.99 -4.26 -8.42
N ASP A 65 -8.85 -4.53 -9.73
CA ASP A 65 -9.91 -5.16 -10.53
C ASP A 65 -9.94 -6.67 -10.31
N ALA A 66 -8.78 -7.31 -10.11
CA ALA A 66 -8.62 -8.73 -9.80
C ALA A 66 -7.90 -8.94 -8.46
N ILE A 67 -8.17 -10.05 -7.79
CA ILE A 67 -7.46 -10.49 -6.59
C ILE A 67 -6.29 -11.37 -7.01
N LEU A 68 -5.08 -11.00 -6.60
CA LEU A 68 -3.89 -11.81 -6.82
C LEU A 68 -3.73 -12.84 -5.70
N ILE A 69 -3.39 -14.08 -6.10
CA ILE A 69 -3.15 -15.20 -5.19
C ILE A 69 -1.71 -15.68 -5.35
N ASP A 70 -0.92 -15.50 -4.31
CA ASP A 70 0.45 -16.03 -4.25
C ASP A 70 0.42 -17.48 -3.76
N ALA A 71 0.74 -18.42 -4.64
CA ALA A 71 0.75 -19.86 -4.33
C ALA A 71 2.06 -20.35 -3.70
N ARG A 72 3.02 -19.44 -3.45
CA ARG A 72 4.29 -19.78 -2.81
C ARG A 72 4.11 -20.00 -1.30
N PRO A 73 5.06 -20.70 -0.65
CA PRO A 73 5.08 -20.81 0.82
C PRO A 73 5.06 -19.44 1.48
N GLU A 74 4.40 -19.34 2.64
CA GLU A 74 4.22 -18.12 3.41
C GLU A 74 5.53 -17.35 3.63
N ILE A 75 6.62 -18.03 3.94
CA ILE A 75 7.94 -17.39 4.13
C ILE A 75 8.46 -16.68 2.86
N LYS A 76 8.06 -17.13 1.67
CA LYS A 76 8.38 -16.46 0.40
C LYS A 76 7.49 -15.26 0.17
N TYR A 77 6.19 -15.39 0.46
CA TYR A 77 5.22 -14.31 0.43
C TYR A 77 5.64 -13.15 1.36
N GLN A 78 5.99 -13.44 2.60
CA GLN A 78 6.42 -12.43 3.58
C GLN A 78 7.66 -11.66 3.14
N LYS A 79 8.62 -12.33 2.47
CA LYS A 79 9.85 -11.71 1.98
C LYS A 79 9.68 -10.83 0.76
N GLY A 80 8.59 -11.03 0.00
CA GLY A 80 8.27 -10.21 -1.16
C GLY A 80 7.16 -10.84 -1.98
N THR A 81 6.08 -10.10 -2.20
CA THR A 81 4.90 -10.52 -2.96
C THR A 81 4.48 -9.44 -3.94
N ILE A 82 3.77 -9.80 -5.00
CA ILE A 82 3.18 -8.82 -5.94
C ILE A 82 2.16 -7.97 -5.17
N PRO A 83 2.11 -6.65 -5.36
CA PRO A 83 1.22 -5.77 -4.60
C PRO A 83 -0.24 -6.26 -4.56
N SER A 84 -0.88 -6.07 -3.41
CA SER A 84 -2.26 -6.48 -3.09
C SER A 84 -2.55 -7.98 -3.04
N SER A 85 -1.54 -8.84 -3.17
CA SER A 85 -1.73 -10.30 -3.16
C SER A 85 -2.20 -10.82 -1.82
N LEU A 86 -2.96 -11.92 -1.87
CA LEU A 86 -3.26 -12.80 -0.75
C LEU A 86 -2.44 -14.08 -0.88
N ASN A 87 -2.02 -14.66 0.24
CA ASN A 87 -1.26 -15.92 0.21
C ASN A 87 -2.15 -17.13 0.38
N ILE A 88 -2.08 -18.07 -0.56
CA ILE A 88 -2.69 -19.41 -0.44
C ILE A 88 -1.66 -20.44 -0.94
N PRO A 89 -0.78 -20.91 -0.05
CA PRO A 89 0.24 -21.88 -0.42
C PRO A 89 -0.38 -23.19 -0.95
N ASP A 90 0.19 -23.76 -2.02
CA ASP A 90 -0.27 -24.99 -2.64
C ASP A 90 -0.38 -26.18 -1.68
N THR A 91 0.57 -26.27 -0.75
CA THR A 91 0.67 -27.34 0.25
C THR A 91 -0.24 -27.13 1.47
N LYS A 92 -0.75 -25.93 1.66
CA LYS A 92 -1.61 -25.55 2.79
C LYS A 92 -2.92 -24.90 2.32
N PHE A 93 -3.40 -25.28 1.15
CA PHE A 93 -4.55 -24.66 0.50
C PHE A 93 -5.77 -24.55 1.41
N GLU A 94 -6.19 -25.66 2.04
CA GLU A 94 -7.39 -25.67 2.89
C GLU A 94 -7.26 -24.78 4.12
N GLU A 95 -6.07 -24.72 4.71
CA GLU A 95 -5.79 -23.88 5.88
C GLU A 95 -5.93 -22.38 5.53
N TYR A 96 -5.45 -21.96 4.34
CA TYR A 96 -5.41 -20.56 3.93
C TYR A 96 -6.62 -20.13 3.08
N TYR A 97 -7.44 -21.05 2.60
CA TYR A 97 -8.57 -20.73 1.72
C TYR A 97 -9.56 -19.75 2.33
N SER A 98 -9.71 -19.75 3.67
CA SER A 98 -10.61 -18.86 4.39
C SER A 98 -10.34 -17.36 4.17
N VAL A 99 -9.16 -16.95 3.64
CA VAL A 99 -8.87 -15.55 3.28
C VAL A 99 -9.79 -15.03 2.16
N LEU A 100 -10.43 -15.94 1.41
CA LEU A 100 -11.37 -15.61 0.32
C LEU A 100 -12.84 -15.66 0.76
N LYS A 101 -13.16 -15.88 2.04
CA LYS A 101 -14.53 -16.09 2.53
C LYS A 101 -15.54 -14.99 2.13
N ASP A 102 -15.06 -13.74 2.02
CA ASP A 102 -15.89 -12.58 1.68
C ASP A 102 -15.73 -12.14 0.21
N ILE A 103 -15.01 -12.93 -0.60
CA ILE A 103 -14.79 -12.66 -2.02
C ILE A 103 -15.88 -13.33 -2.85
N PRO A 104 -16.61 -12.59 -3.71
CA PRO A 104 -17.61 -13.18 -4.61
C PRO A 104 -16.99 -14.24 -5.53
N MET A 105 -17.76 -15.31 -5.82
CA MET A 105 -17.29 -16.43 -6.63
C MET A 105 -17.01 -16.09 -8.10
N ASP A 106 -17.61 -15.01 -8.60
CA ASP A 106 -17.40 -14.46 -9.94
C ASP A 106 -16.25 -13.44 -10.01
N LYS A 107 -15.71 -13.03 -8.84
CA LYS A 107 -14.55 -12.12 -8.79
C LYS A 107 -13.36 -12.77 -9.48
N GLU A 108 -12.69 -12.00 -10.35
CA GLU A 108 -11.47 -12.47 -11.01
C GLU A 108 -10.36 -12.73 -9.99
N LEU A 109 -9.80 -13.94 -10.05
CA LEU A 109 -8.62 -14.37 -9.30
C LEU A 109 -7.47 -14.65 -10.27
N ILE A 110 -6.30 -14.07 -10.00
CA ILE A 110 -5.08 -14.33 -10.79
C ILE A 110 -4.07 -15.03 -9.88
N VAL A 111 -3.78 -16.28 -10.17
CA VAL A 111 -2.87 -17.09 -9.38
C VAL A 111 -1.47 -17.08 -9.96
N TYR A 112 -0.46 -16.82 -9.14
CA TYR A 112 0.94 -16.85 -9.54
C TYR A 112 1.82 -17.57 -8.52
N CYS A 113 3.08 -17.83 -8.90
CA CYS A 113 4.08 -18.41 -8.00
C CYS A 113 5.51 -17.93 -8.34
N GLY A 114 6.51 -18.83 -8.25
CA GLY A 114 7.94 -18.51 -8.38
C GLY A 114 8.47 -18.45 -9.83
N GLY A 115 7.62 -18.18 -10.82
CA GLY A 115 8.03 -18.00 -12.22
C GLY A 115 7.69 -19.19 -13.12
N TYR A 116 8.22 -19.15 -14.35
CA TYR A 116 7.84 -20.00 -15.47
C TYR A 116 8.05 -21.51 -15.30
N ASN A 117 8.85 -21.94 -14.33
CA ASN A 117 9.05 -23.36 -14.00
C ASN A 117 8.20 -23.83 -12.80
N CYS A 118 7.38 -22.95 -12.23
CA CYS A 118 6.65 -23.25 -11.00
C CYS A 118 5.25 -23.79 -11.30
N THR A 119 4.99 -25.03 -10.90
CA THR A 119 3.71 -25.72 -11.10
C THR A 119 2.65 -25.41 -10.04
N LYS A 120 2.98 -24.63 -9.00
CA LYS A 120 2.06 -24.34 -7.88
C LYS A 120 0.88 -23.47 -8.30
N SER A 121 1.09 -22.48 -9.18
CA SER A 121 0.01 -21.59 -9.61
C SER A 121 -1.09 -22.32 -10.39
N PRO A 122 -0.83 -23.19 -11.40
CA PRO A 122 -1.92 -23.94 -12.03
C PRO A 122 -2.60 -24.95 -11.09
N ILE A 123 -1.87 -25.52 -10.11
CA ILE A 123 -2.45 -26.41 -9.10
C ILE A 123 -3.43 -25.65 -8.18
N VAL A 124 -3.02 -24.49 -7.65
CA VAL A 124 -3.89 -23.67 -6.80
C VAL A 124 -5.07 -23.12 -7.59
N ALA A 125 -4.86 -22.69 -8.84
CA ALA A 125 -5.93 -22.23 -9.72
C ALA A 125 -6.99 -23.33 -9.94
N GLN A 126 -6.59 -24.58 -10.16
CA GLN A 126 -7.53 -25.71 -10.26
C GLN A 126 -8.32 -25.93 -8.96
N LYS A 127 -7.66 -25.92 -7.80
CA LYS A 127 -8.32 -26.03 -6.51
C LYS A 127 -9.34 -24.92 -6.27
N LEU A 128 -9.06 -23.69 -6.69
CA LEU A 128 -10.00 -22.56 -6.61
C LEU A 128 -11.23 -22.80 -7.50
N LYS A 129 -11.04 -23.32 -8.74
CA LYS A 129 -12.17 -23.72 -9.60
C LYS A 129 -13.02 -24.84 -8.96
N GLU A 130 -12.39 -25.82 -8.32
CA GLU A 130 -13.08 -26.88 -7.58
C GLU A 130 -13.89 -26.36 -6.38
N LYS A 131 -13.45 -25.25 -5.77
CA LYS A 131 -14.22 -24.52 -4.73
C LYS A 131 -15.35 -23.64 -5.28
N GLY A 132 -15.50 -23.56 -6.61
CA GLY A 132 -16.59 -22.84 -7.28
C GLY A 132 -16.26 -21.45 -7.78
N HIS A 133 -15.00 -20.99 -7.71
CA HIS A 133 -14.62 -19.73 -8.33
C HIS A 133 -14.69 -19.82 -9.84
N LEU A 134 -15.41 -18.88 -10.47
CA LEU A 134 -15.77 -18.93 -11.89
C LEU A 134 -14.73 -18.30 -12.81
N ASN A 135 -13.97 -17.33 -12.31
CA ASN A 135 -13.02 -16.54 -13.09
C ASN A 135 -11.62 -16.64 -12.50
N VAL A 136 -10.91 -17.72 -12.82
CA VAL A 136 -9.56 -18.01 -12.30
C VAL A 136 -8.57 -18.08 -13.43
N LYS A 137 -7.53 -17.24 -13.37
CA LYS A 137 -6.44 -17.13 -14.36
C LYS A 137 -5.09 -17.44 -13.73
N VAL A 138 -4.08 -17.68 -14.57
CA VAL A 138 -2.71 -17.98 -14.12
C VAL A 138 -1.74 -16.97 -14.73
N TYR A 139 -0.90 -16.39 -13.86
CA TYR A 139 0.25 -15.59 -14.27
C TYR A 139 1.54 -16.41 -14.10
N SER A 140 1.98 -17.04 -15.18
CA SER A 140 3.13 -17.98 -15.14
C SER A 140 4.48 -17.29 -14.94
N GLY A 141 4.63 -16.02 -15.33
CA GLY A 141 5.85 -15.23 -15.07
C GLY A 141 6.12 -15.03 -13.59
N GLY A 142 5.05 -14.95 -12.80
CA GLY A 142 5.10 -14.90 -11.34
C GLY A 142 5.90 -13.74 -10.76
N GLU A 143 6.32 -13.89 -9.50
CA GLU A 143 7.06 -12.84 -8.79
C GLU A 143 8.38 -12.45 -9.49
N PRO A 144 9.21 -13.37 -10.02
CA PRO A 144 10.48 -12.98 -10.64
C PRO A 144 10.35 -12.12 -11.90
N GLU A 145 9.31 -12.34 -12.71
CA GLU A 145 9.04 -11.46 -13.84
C GLU A 145 8.52 -10.11 -13.39
N TRP A 146 7.62 -10.10 -12.42
CA TRP A 146 7.06 -8.88 -11.84
C TRP A 146 8.13 -7.98 -11.23
N ASN A 147 9.04 -8.54 -10.44
CA ASN A 147 10.03 -7.80 -9.67
C ASN A 147 11.08 -7.08 -10.52
N LYS A 148 11.32 -7.52 -11.76
CA LYS A 148 12.30 -6.87 -12.66
C LYS A 148 11.94 -5.42 -12.99
N PRO A 149 10.69 -5.12 -13.44
CA PRO A 149 10.28 -3.75 -13.80
C PRO A 149 9.40 -3.06 -12.72
N SER A 150 9.29 -3.62 -11.50
CA SER A 150 8.35 -3.13 -10.50
C SER A 150 8.88 -3.34 -9.08
N TYR A 151 8.05 -3.18 -8.08
CA TYR A 151 8.36 -3.35 -6.66
C TYR A 151 7.52 -4.47 -6.05
N LEU A 152 7.94 -4.94 -4.88
CA LEU A 152 7.21 -5.94 -4.10
C LEU A 152 6.65 -5.34 -2.81
N GLU A 153 5.61 -5.97 -2.26
CA GLU A 153 5.20 -5.78 -0.87
C GLU A 153 5.96 -6.74 0.04
N ILE A 154 6.31 -6.27 1.24
CA ILE A 154 7.00 -7.05 2.29
C ILE A 154 6.22 -7.00 3.60
N ASP A 155 6.39 -8.05 4.40
CA ASP A 155 5.71 -8.23 5.68
C ASP A 155 6.38 -7.49 6.84
N THR A 156 5.63 -7.28 7.94
CA THR A 156 6.10 -6.67 9.19
C THR A 156 7.39 -7.30 9.71
N SER A 157 7.52 -8.61 9.64
CA SER A 157 8.69 -9.36 10.11
C SER A 157 9.97 -8.96 9.39
N VAL A 158 9.89 -8.67 8.09
CA VAL A 158 10.99 -8.22 7.25
C VAL A 158 11.33 -6.77 7.54
N VAL A 159 10.31 -5.90 7.61
CA VAL A 159 10.50 -4.47 7.90
C VAL A 159 11.13 -4.27 9.27
N ARG A 160 10.73 -5.06 10.27
CA ARG A 160 11.35 -5.05 11.59
C ARG A 160 12.85 -5.31 11.52
N VAL A 161 13.27 -6.32 10.79
CA VAL A 161 14.71 -6.64 10.63
C VAL A 161 15.46 -5.49 9.93
N TYR A 162 14.84 -4.88 8.92
CA TYR A 162 15.45 -3.75 8.20
C TYR A 162 15.57 -2.53 9.12
N GLN A 163 14.58 -2.26 9.93
CA GLN A 163 14.57 -1.15 10.87
C GLN A 163 15.60 -1.36 12.00
N GLU A 164 15.58 -2.54 12.67
CA GLU A 164 16.47 -2.85 13.78
C GLU A 164 17.97 -2.85 13.38
N LYS A 165 18.27 -3.26 12.13
CA LYS A 165 19.62 -3.35 11.61
C LYS A 165 20.03 -2.19 10.71
N ASN A 166 19.16 -1.20 10.55
CA ASN A 166 19.37 -0.03 9.66
C ASN A 166 19.78 -0.46 8.22
N LEU A 167 19.05 -1.43 7.66
CA LEU A 167 19.34 -2.01 6.33
C LEU A 167 18.55 -1.37 5.19
N ALA A 168 17.66 -0.44 5.47
CA ALA A 168 16.84 0.24 4.48
C ALA A 168 16.52 1.67 4.92
N LEU A 169 16.34 2.56 3.96
CA LEU A 169 15.69 3.85 4.20
C LEU A 169 14.19 3.62 4.34
N LEU A 170 13.63 3.90 5.51
CA LEU A 170 12.20 3.83 5.76
C LEU A 170 11.54 5.17 5.44
N ILE A 171 10.49 5.15 4.61
CA ILE A 171 9.77 6.35 4.17
C ILE A 171 8.32 6.26 4.60
N ASP A 172 7.89 7.22 5.41
CA ASP A 172 6.50 7.42 5.76
C ASP A 172 5.82 8.33 4.71
N ALA A 173 4.91 7.73 3.93
CA ALA A 173 4.19 8.42 2.85
C ALA A 173 2.93 9.14 3.35
N ARG A 174 2.63 9.08 4.65
CA ARG A 174 1.48 9.75 5.24
C ARG A 174 1.72 11.27 5.32
N PRO A 175 0.65 12.08 5.51
CA PRO A 175 0.79 13.51 5.78
C PRO A 175 1.81 13.79 6.89
N TYR A 176 2.52 14.91 6.78
CA TYR A 176 3.58 15.26 7.72
C TYR A 176 3.09 15.35 9.17
N SER A 177 1.85 15.84 9.38
CA SER A 177 1.22 15.87 10.70
C SER A 177 1.08 14.47 11.33
N LYS A 178 0.68 13.47 10.54
CA LYS A 178 0.59 12.07 11.01
C LYS A 178 1.96 11.47 11.34
N TYR A 179 2.98 11.80 10.55
CA TYR A 179 4.37 11.41 10.83
C TYR A 179 4.86 11.98 12.15
N LEU A 180 4.58 13.28 12.44
CA LEU A 180 4.99 13.92 13.69
C LEU A 180 4.31 13.30 14.92
N GLN A 181 3.06 12.90 14.78
CA GLN A 181 2.30 12.26 15.86
C GLN A 181 2.86 10.90 16.22
N GLU A 182 3.10 10.07 15.22
CA GLU A 182 3.58 8.70 15.42
C GLU A 182 4.11 8.13 14.10
N THR A 183 5.28 7.49 14.12
CA THR A 183 5.84 6.80 12.97
C THR A 183 6.70 5.61 13.38
N ILE A 184 7.13 4.80 12.41
CA ILE A 184 8.13 3.74 12.63
C ILE A 184 9.47 4.41 12.94
N PRO A 185 10.20 3.99 13.98
CA PRO A 185 11.50 4.58 14.32
C PRO A 185 12.46 4.58 13.14
N SER A 186 13.25 5.64 13.02
CA SER A 186 14.19 5.91 11.91
C SER A 186 13.55 6.24 10.55
N ALA A 187 12.24 6.21 10.42
CA ALA A 187 11.59 6.65 9.19
C ALA A 187 11.75 8.15 8.95
N ILE A 188 11.79 8.55 7.69
CA ILE A 188 11.69 9.95 7.27
C ILE A 188 10.34 10.22 6.61
N SER A 189 9.86 11.46 6.75
CA SER A 189 8.60 11.85 6.12
C SER A 189 8.82 12.29 4.68
N ILE A 190 8.12 11.64 3.76
CA ILE A 190 7.98 12.07 2.36
C ILE A 190 6.53 11.84 1.96
N PRO A 191 5.61 12.77 2.27
CA PRO A 191 4.23 12.68 1.82
C PRO A 191 4.15 12.62 0.28
N ASP A 192 3.26 11.78 -0.25
CA ASP A 192 3.06 11.61 -1.69
C ASP A 192 2.73 12.94 -2.41
N THR A 193 1.98 13.82 -1.76
CA THR A 193 1.64 15.16 -2.27
C THR A 193 2.84 16.10 -2.40
N ASN A 194 3.89 15.88 -1.62
CA ASN A 194 5.11 16.70 -1.61
C ASN A 194 6.29 16.02 -2.32
N LEU A 195 6.05 14.88 -2.94
CA LEU A 195 7.10 14.05 -3.54
C LEU A 195 8.03 14.81 -4.50
N SER A 196 7.48 15.66 -5.38
CA SER A 196 8.27 16.44 -6.33
C SER A 196 9.23 17.44 -5.67
N LYS A 197 8.83 18.01 -4.53
CA LYS A 197 9.64 18.95 -3.75
C LYS A 197 10.69 18.25 -2.89
N LEU A 198 10.42 17.01 -2.50
CA LEU A 198 11.25 16.24 -1.58
C LEU A 198 12.11 15.18 -2.28
N ILE A 199 12.16 15.21 -3.62
CA ILE A 199 12.90 14.22 -4.42
C ILE A 199 14.39 14.14 -4.02
N GLY A 200 14.98 15.23 -3.55
CA GLY A 200 16.37 15.27 -3.06
C GLY A 200 16.61 14.56 -1.72
N ARG A 201 15.57 14.08 -1.06
CA ARG A 201 15.69 13.27 0.18
C ARG A 201 15.93 11.79 -0.10
N PHE A 202 15.73 11.35 -1.33
CA PHE A 202 16.03 9.99 -1.71
C PHE A 202 17.54 9.78 -1.92
N PRO A 203 18.07 8.58 -1.71
CA PRO A 203 19.46 8.26 -1.92
C PRO A 203 19.94 8.60 -3.33
N ILE A 204 21.18 9.05 -3.45
CA ILE A 204 21.83 9.26 -4.76
C ILE A 204 22.08 7.91 -5.43
N ASP A 205 22.52 6.92 -4.64
CA ASP A 205 22.68 5.55 -5.12
C ASP A 205 21.30 4.90 -5.30
N LYS A 206 21.00 4.57 -6.55
CA LYS A 206 19.72 3.97 -6.94
C LYS A 206 19.55 2.50 -6.47
N LYS A 207 20.60 1.90 -5.95
CA LYS A 207 20.65 0.53 -5.42
C LYS A 207 20.39 0.45 -3.92
N GLU A 208 20.38 1.60 -3.23
CA GLU A 208 20.02 1.62 -1.83
C GLU A 208 18.60 1.11 -1.62
N LYS A 209 18.46 0.26 -0.61
CA LYS A 209 17.16 -0.33 -0.26
C LYS A 209 16.23 0.71 0.34
N ILE A 210 15.05 0.82 -0.24
CA ILE A 210 14.00 1.74 0.19
C ILE A 210 12.73 0.95 0.54
N VAL A 211 12.18 1.21 1.72
CA VAL A 211 10.88 0.70 2.15
C VAL A 211 9.92 1.87 2.32
N VAL A 212 8.84 1.87 1.58
CA VAL A 212 7.81 2.91 1.68
C VAL A 212 6.58 2.34 2.39
N PHE A 213 6.06 3.04 3.38
CA PHE A 213 4.84 2.66 4.08
C PHE A 213 3.85 3.82 4.23
N CYS A 214 2.61 3.49 4.59
CA CYS A 214 1.58 4.49 4.89
C CYS A 214 0.56 3.98 5.93
N GLY A 215 -0.73 4.27 5.75
CA GLY A 215 -1.80 3.99 6.70
C GLY A 215 -2.41 2.59 6.65
N GLY A 216 -1.77 1.61 5.98
CA GLY A 216 -2.24 0.23 5.90
C GLY A 216 -2.66 -0.20 4.49
N TYR A 217 -3.14 -1.44 4.35
CA TYR A 217 -3.39 -2.15 3.08
C TYR A 217 -4.32 -1.43 2.08
N THR A 218 -5.12 -0.49 2.54
CA THR A 218 -6.06 0.25 1.69
C THR A 218 -5.52 1.61 1.24
N CYS A 219 -4.34 2.00 1.75
CA CYS A 219 -3.70 3.28 1.46
C CYS A 219 -2.85 3.19 0.18
N GLU A 220 -3.10 4.06 -0.79
CA GLU A 220 -2.36 4.08 -2.06
C GLU A 220 -1.04 4.87 -2.03
N LYS A 221 -0.82 5.73 -1.02
CA LYS A 221 0.29 6.69 -0.98
C LYS A 221 1.68 6.06 -1.08
N SER A 222 1.90 4.96 -0.37
CA SER A 222 3.16 4.20 -0.45
C SER A 222 3.39 3.62 -1.85
N HIS A 223 2.33 3.15 -2.50
CA HIS A 223 2.38 2.61 -3.86
C HIS A 223 2.66 3.72 -4.91
N VAL A 224 2.07 4.91 -4.72
CA VAL A 224 2.35 6.08 -5.57
C VAL A 224 3.83 6.45 -5.52
N ILE A 225 4.41 6.53 -4.31
CA ILE A 225 5.83 6.81 -4.15
C ILE A 225 6.69 5.70 -4.75
N ALA A 226 6.38 4.43 -4.48
CA ALA A 226 7.12 3.30 -5.03
C ALA A 226 7.11 3.29 -6.56
N ASN A 227 5.95 3.48 -7.20
CA ASN A 227 5.84 3.59 -8.67
C ASN A 227 6.69 4.75 -9.21
N LYS A 228 6.71 5.90 -8.51
CA LYS A 228 7.55 7.03 -8.90
C LYS A 228 9.03 6.71 -8.78
N LEU A 229 9.46 6.04 -7.71
CA LEU A 229 10.86 5.62 -7.53
C LEU A 229 11.30 4.65 -8.63
N ILE A 230 10.48 3.64 -8.95
CA ILE A 230 10.75 2.74 -10.09
C ILE A 230 10.90 3.53 -11.40
N SER A 231 10.01 4.51 -11.66
CA SER A 231 10.12 5.37 -12.85
C SER A 231 11.39 6.24 -12.88
N LEU A 232 12.04 6.44 -11.75
CA LEU A 232 13.30 7.13 -11.57
C LEU A 232 14.52 6.19 -11.53
N ASN A 233 14.30 4.91 -11.90
CA ASN A 233 15.31 3.85 -11.94
C ASN A 233 15.95 3.51 -10.57
N TYR A 234 15.18 3.60 -9.47
CA TYR A 234 15.58 2.96 -8.21
C TYR A 234 15.35 1.45 -8.34
N GLU A 235 16.37 0.65 -7.95
CA GLU A 235 16.40 -0.80 -8.21
C GLU A 235 15.88 -1.64 -7.05
N ASP A 236 15.97 -1.16 -5.81
CA ASP A 236 15.58 -1.90 -4.61
C ASP A 236 14.52 -1.14 -3.79
N VAL A 237 13.31 -1.12 -4.35
CA VAL A 237 12.14 -0.47 -3.75
C VAL A 237 11.12 -1.52 -3.31
N THR A 238 10.67 -1.42 -2.08
CA THR A 238 9.60 -2.26 -1.54
C THR A 238 8.53 -1.42 -0.84
N VAL A 239 7.32 -1.95 -0.76
CA VAL A 239 6.21 -1.35 -0.02
C VAL A 239 5.89 -2.20 1.20
N TYR A 240 5.80 -1.58 2.35
CA TYR A 240 5.21 -2.17 3.54
C TYR A 240 3.73 -1.79 3.60
N ALA A 241 2.90 -2.61 2.92
CA ALA A 241 1.47 -2.32 2.75
C ALA A 241 0.68 -2.36 4.07
N GLY A 242 1.09 -3.18 5.04
CA GLY A 242 0.51 -3.20 6.39
C GLY A 242 0.67 -1.87 7.14
N GLY A 243 1.72 -1.13 6.82
CA GLY A 243 1.99 0.21 7.34
C GLY A 243 2.05 0.31 8.85
N LEU A 244 1.85 1.52 9.37
CA LEU A 244 1.89 1.74 10.81
C LEU A 244 0.86 0.91 11.61
N PRO A 245 -0.37 0.68 11.12
CA PRO A 245 -1.33 -0.17 11.85
C PRO A 245 -0.82 -1.58 12.11
N ALA A 246 -0.30 -2.29 11.08
CA ALA A 246 0.23 -3.64 11.24
C ALA A 246 1.52 -3.67 12.08
N TRP A 247 2.33 -2.60 12.04
CA TRP A 247 3.48 -2.42 12.91
C TRP A 247 3.08 -2.39 14.39
N LYS A 248 2.04 -1.62 14.72
CA LYS A 248 1.48 -1.51 16.08
C LYS A 248 0.80 -2.81 16.53
N GLU A 249 0.05 -3.45 15.66
CA GLU A 249 -0.59 -4.75 15.93
C GLU A 249 0.44 -5.84 16.27
N ALA A 250 1.63 -5.78 15.68
CA ALA A 250 2.76 -6.64 16.02
C ALA A 250 3.43 -6.26 17.37
N GLY A 251 2.93 -5.27 18.11
CA GLY A 251 3.47 -4.83 19.39
C GLY A 251 4.83 -4.10 19.28
N LEU A 252 5.17 -3.57 18.10
CA LEU A 252 6.45 -2.92 17.86
C LEU A 252 6.39 -1.44 18.26
N SER A 253 7.50 -0.93 18.79
CA SER A 253 7.60 0.46 19.26
C SER A 253 7.52 1.46 18.12
N THR A 254 6.94 2.62 18.40
CA THR A 254 6.83 3.76 17.52
C THR A 254 7.61 4.95 18.08
N THR A 255 7.83 5.97 17.27
CA THR A 255 8.38 7.25 17.72
C THR A 255 7.44 8.39 17.40
N ALA A 256 7.43 9.43 18.23
CA ALA A 256 6.66 10.65 18.04
C ALA A 256 7.61 11.86 18.20
N PHE A 257 7.35 12.91 17.42
CA PHE A 257 8.14 14.14 17.45
C PHE A 257 7.39 15.31 18.11
N THR A 258 6.08 15.17 18.30
CA THR A 258 5.31 16.11 19.11
C THR A 258 5.59 15.83 20.58
N LYS A 259 6.17 16.79 21.30
CA LYS A 259 6.25 16.72 22.74
C LYS A 259 4.84 16.72 23.29
N ILE A 260 4.41 15.59 23.86
CA ILE A 260 3.32 15.59 24.82
C ILE A 260 3.87 16.36 26.01
N VAL A 261 3.43 17.58 26.21
CA VAL A 261 3.65 18.28 27.47
C VAL A 261 2.71 17.57 28.45
N GLU A 262 3.27 16.57 29.16
CA GLU A 262 2.65 16.05 30.38
C GLU A 262 2.66 17.18 31.41
N ASP A 263 1.68 18.04 31.30
CA ASP A 263 1.33 18.93 32.42
C ASP A 263 0.24 18.20 33.19
N ASP A 264 0.62 17.71 34.41
CA ASP A 264 -0.23 17.07 35.39
C ASP A 264 -1.30 18.06 35.93
N LYS A 265 -2.20 18.44 35.04
CA LYS A 265 -3.48 19.05 35.44
C LYS A 265 -4.57 18.49 34.55
N LYS A 266 -5.55 17.81 35.14
CA LYS A 266 -6.85 17.59 34.54
C LYS A 266 -7.37 18.91 33.97
N VAL A 267 -6.96 19.25 32.74
CA VAL A 267 -7.61 20.32 32.00
C VAL A 267 -8.92 19.70 31.52
N VAL A 268 -10.00 20.06 32.16
CA VAL A 268 -11.32 19.94 31.57
C VAL A 268 -11.23 20.74 30.26
N LYS A 269 -11.03 20.06 29.13
CA LYS A 269 -10.99 20.71 27.82
C LYS A 269 -12.34 21.41 27.63
N LYS A 270 -12.33 22.74 27.66
CA LYS A 270 -13.51 23.53 27.36
C LYS A 270 -13.88 23.19 25.91
N GLU A 271 -15.09 22.70 25.69
CA GLU A 271 -15.59 22.44 24.32
C GLU A 271 -15.38 23.68 23.47
N GLN A 272 -14.74 23.52 22.34
CA GLN A 272 -14.50 24.61 21.39
C GLN A 272 -15.43 24.47 20.19
N PHE A 273 -15.96 25.57 19.74
CA PHE A 273 -16.85 25.63 18.59
C PHE A 273 -16.35 26.65 17.58
N SER A 274 -16.54 26.38 16.29
CA SER A 274 -16.34 27.36 15.24
C SER A 274 -17.34 28.50 15.35
N LYS A 275 -17.17 29.55 14.56
CA LYS A 275 -18.13 30.69 14.52
C LYS A 275 -19.53 30.24 14.11
N SER A 276 -19.65 29.23 13.26
CA SER A 276 -20.92 28.65 12.81
C SER A 276 -21.53 27.64 13.78
N GLY A 277 -20.81 27.24 14.85
CA GLY A 277 -21.30 26.28 15.86
C GLY A 277 -20.90 24.82 15.58
N LEU A 278 -19.96 24.57 14.67
CA LEU A 278 -19.36 23.25 14.49
C LEU A 278 -18.45 22.94 15.70
N LYS A 279 -18.61 21.78 16.31
CA LYS A 279 -17.74 21.34 17.42
C LYS A 279 -16.37 20.99 16.89
N LEU A 280 -15.33 21.64 17.43
CA LEU A 280 -13.93 21.45 17.00
C LEU A 280 -13.30 20.22 17.66
N GLY A 281 -12.46 19.53 16.94
CA GLY A 281 -11.63 18.45 17.43
C GLY A 281 -10.40 18.94 18.20
N SER A 282 -9.52 18.02 18.54
CA SER A 282 -8.29 18.34 19.30
C SER A 282 -7.16 18.86 18.42
N ASP A 283 -7.17 18.51 17.13
CA ASP A 283 -6.14 18.91 16.19
C ASP A 283 -6.54 20.17 15.43
N GLU A 284 -5.55 20.95 14.99
CA GLU A 284 -5.79 22.16 14.21
C GLU A 284 -6.56 21.84 12.92
N GLY A 285 -7.69 22.50 12.73
CA GLY A 285 -8.55 22.30 11.58
C GLY A 285 -9.43 21.03 11.61
N SER A 286 -9.38 20.24 12.67
CA SER A 286 -10.25 19.07 12.81
C SER A 286 -11.63 19.43 13.36
N VAL A 287 -12.64 18.66 12.97
CA VAL A 287 -13.96 18.60 13.63
C VAL A 287 -13.94 17.50 14.69
N ASP A 288 -14.66 17.68 15.80
CA ASP A 288 -14.88 16.59 16.79
C ASP A 288 -15.53 15.40 16.06
N GLY A 289 -14.75 14.35 15.86
CA GLY A 289 -15.13 13.21 15.03
C GLY A 289 -16.33 12.45 15.58
N GLU A 290 -16.43 12.25 16.91
CA GLU A 290 -17.56 11.54 17.51
C GLU A 290 -18.86 12.36 17.43
N TRP A 291 -18.76 13.68 17.60
CA TRP A 291 -19.90 14.57 17.41
C TRP A 291 -20.43 14.50 15.97
N LEU A 292 -19.54 14.61 14.98
CA LEU A 292 -19.94 14.59 13.57
C LEU A 292 -20.42 13.19 13.14
N LYS A 293 -19.76 12.13 13.58
CA LYS A 293 -20.19 10.73 13.36
C LYS A 293 -21.63 10.52 13.85
N LYS A 294 -21.95 10.97 15.06
CA LYS A 294 -23.30 10.89 15.59
C LYS A 294 -24.31 11.63 14.70
N ALA A 295 -23.97 12.85 14.29
CA ALA A 295 -24.83 13.65 13.42
C ALA A 295 -25.07 12.97 12.05
N ILE A 296 -24.03 12.34 11.46
CA ILE A 296 -24.12 11.60 10.18
C ILE A 296 -25.02 10.37 10.34
N LEU A 297 -24.78 9.53 11.35
CA LEU A 297 -25.52 8.28 11.55
C LEU A 297 -26.99 8.52 11.89
N GLU A 298 -27.29 9.62 12.58
CA GLU A 298 -28.66 10.01 12.90
C GLU A 298 -29.35 10.82 11.77
N ASN A 299 -28.69 11.07 10.62
CA ASN A 299 -29.15 11.97 9.56
C ASN A 299 -29.52 13.39 10.06
N LYS A 300 -28.72 13.90 11.01
CA LYS A 300 -28.92 15.22 11.66
C LYS A 300 -27.74 16.16 11.43
N VAL A 301 -26.99 16.00 10.34
CA VAL A 301 -25.93 16.94 9.99
C VAL A 301 -26.55 18.35 9.84
N PRO A 302 -26.05 19.37 10.59
CA PRO A 302 -26.62 20.73 10.51
C PRO A 302 -26.60 21.27 9.10
N ALA A 303 -27.68 21.96 8.70
CA ALA A 303 -27.86 22.45 7.33
C ALA A 303 -26.80 23.47 6.88
N TYR A 304 -26.09 24.10 7.79
CA TYR A 304 -24.98 25.01 7.49
C TYR A 304 -23.68 24.27 7.15
N ILE A 305 -23.55 22.95 7.43
CA ILE A 305 -22.39 22.14 7.10
C ILE A 305 -22.56 21.51 5.71
N GLN A 306 -21.53 21.57 4.91
CA GLN A 306 -21.38 20.77 3.70
C GLN A 306 -20.21 19.79 3.87
N ILE A 307 -20.51 18.51 3.86
CA ILE A 307 -19.49 17.47 3.79
C ILE A 307 -19.00 17.38 2.35
N VAL A 308 -17.68 17.44 2.18
CA VAL A 308 -17.01 17.35 0.88
C VAL A 308 -16.11 16.14 0.88
N ASP A 309 -16.47 15.14 0.11
CA ASP A 309 -15.66 13.94 -0.10
C ASP A 309 -14.56 14.25 -1.11
N VAL A 310 -13.31 14.17 -0.65
CA VAL A 310 -12.14 14.54 -1.45
C VAL A 310 -11.50 13.36 -2.20
N THR A 311 -12.18 12.23 -2.24
CA THR A 311 -11.75 11.03 -2.97
C THR A 311 -11.95 11.13 -4.48
N ALA A 312 -11.39 10.17 -5.21
CA ALA A 312 -11.64 10.07 -6.64
C ALA A 312 -13.12 9.74 -6.95
N PRO A 313 -13.68 10.19 -8.10
CA PRO A 313 -15.10 10.00 -8.43
C PRO A 313 -15.58 8.55 -8.44
N ASN A 314 -14.70 7.60 -8.77
CA ASN A 314 -15.02 6.17 -8.72
C ASN A 314 -15.13 5.64 -7.29
N GLU A 315 -14.31 6.13 -6.35
CA GLU A 315 -14.42 5.79 -4.93
C GLU A 315 -15.70 6.36 -4.34
N PHE A 316 -16.00 7.64 -4.63
CA PHE A 316 -17.23 8.29 -4.20
C PHE A 316 -18.50 7.54 -4.68
N LYS A 317 -18.52 7.05 -5.93
CA LYS A 317 -19.63 6.26 -6.47
C LYS A 317 -19.81 4.92 -5.76
N ASN A 318 -18.72 4.32 -5.25
CA ASN A 318 -18.78 3.04 -4.55
C ASN A 318 -19.39 3.14 -3.15
N GLY A 319 -19.44 4.35 -2.59
CA GLY A 319 -20.09 4.64 -1.31
C GLY A 319 -19.55 5.92 -0.67
N HIS A 320 -20.45 6.76 -0.19
CA HIS A 320 -20.13 8.05 0.42
C HIS A 320 -21.13 8.42 1.52
N ILE A 321 -20.80 9.42 2.32
CA ILE A 321 -21.71 9.96 3.34
C ILE A 321 -22.90 10.62 2.65
N LYS A 322 -24.10 10.30 3.08
CA LYS A 322 -25.34 10.88 2.52
C LYS A 322 -25.32 12.40 2.56
N GLY A 323 -25.54 13.03 1.40
CA GLY A 323 -25.51 14.48 1.24
C GLY A 323 -24.12 15.09 1.05
N ALA A 324 -23.07 14.28 1.04
CA ALA A 324 -21.75 14.74 0.65
C ALA A 324 -21.70 15.06 -0.86
N ILE A 325 -20.89 16.05 -1.21
CA ILE A 325 -20.50 16.33 -2.60
C ILE A 325 -19.08 15.84 -2.85
N ASN A 326 -18.75 15.48 -4.10
CA ASN A 326 -17.41 15.02 -4.44
C ASN A 326 -16.58 16.12 -5.10
N ILE A 327 -15.39 16.37 -4.57
CA ILE A 327 -14.36 17.23 -5.16
C ILE A 327 -13.01 16.54 -5.00
N GLU A 328 -12.48 15.96 -6.08
CA GLU A 328 -11.18 15.25 -6.06
C GLU A 328 -10.02 16.22 -5.80
N ALA A 329 -9.75 16.51 -4.52
CA ALA A 329 -8.78 17.53 -4.10
C ALA A 329 -7.34 17.23 -4.53
N ALA A 330 -6.98 15.98 -4.73
CA ALA A 330 -5.63 15.58 -5.13
C ALA A 330 -5.22 16.15 -6.50
N LYS A 331 -6.18 16.36 -7.41
CA LYS A 331 -5.94 16.89 -8.77
C LYS A 331 -5.98 18.41 -8.87
N LEU A 332 -6.32 19.11 -7.79
CA LEU A 332 -6.52 20.55 -7.80
C LEU A 332 -5.38 21.27 -7.07
N SER A 333 -5.01 22.44 -7.56
CA SER A 333 -4.23 23.41 -6.79
C SER A 333 -5.07 23.95 -5.62
N ALA A 334 -4.43 24.58 -4.64
CA ALA A 334 -5.16 25.20 -3.53
C ALA A 334 -6.19 26.23 -4.00
N LYS A 335 -5.83 27.05 -5.00
CA LYS A 335 -6.72 28.07 -5.57
C LYS A 335 -7.94 27.45 -6.27
N GLU A 336 -7.73 26.42 -7.09
CA GLU A 336 -8.83 25.71 -7.76
C GLU A 336 -9.73 24.99 -6.76
N LEU A 337 -9.15 24.41 -5.71
CA LEU A 337 -9.91 23.72 -4.67
C LEU A 337 -10.84 24.68 -3.94
N ILE A 338 -10.32 25.82 -3.43
CA ILE A 338 -11.13 26.78 -2.68
C ILE A 338 -12.22 27.45 -3.55
N GLU A 339 -11.95 27.65 -4.85
CA GLU A 339 -12.93 28.20 -5.79
C GLU A 339 -14.12 27.25 -6.03
N LYS A 340 -13.90 25.93 -5.95
CA LYS A 340 -14.94 24.91 -6.12
C LYS A 340 -15.78 24.67 -4.87
N LEU A 341 -15.36 25.13 -3.71
CA LEU A 341 -16.10 24.93 -2.46
C LEU A 341 -17.35 25.80 -2.39
N PRO A 342 -18.46 25.30 -1.83
CA PRO A 342 -19.66 26.08 -1.55
C PRO A 342 -19.35 27.29 -0.65
N LYS A 343 -19.74 28.50 -1.10
CA LYS A 343 -19.32 29.77 -0.47
C LYS A 343 -20.00 30.07 0.87
N ASN A 344 -21.21 29.61 1.10
CA ASN A 344 -22.03 29.97 2.28
C ASN A 344 -22.24 28.79 3.21
N LYS A 345 -21.24 27.92 3.34
CA LYS A 345 -21.29 26.73 4.17
C LYS A 345 -20.00 26.58 4.96
N THR A 346 -20.12 26.01 6.15
CA THR A 346 -18.97 25.42 6.84
C THR A 346 -18.62 24.13 6.13
N ILE A 347 -17.40 23.99 5.68
CA ILE A 347 -16.94 22.85 4.91
C ILE A 347 -16.26 21.82 5.84
N VAL A 348 -16.62 20.56 5.68
CA VAL A 348 -15.90 19.47 6.32
C VAL A 348 -15.42 18.48 5.27
N PHE A 349 -14.13 18.43 5.05
CA PHE A 349 -13.51 17.43 4.18
C PHE A 349 -13.57 16.06 4.83
N ASN A 350 -13.91 15.03 4.04
CA ASN A 350 -13.77 13.63 4.42
C ASN A 350 -13.13 12.82 3.31
N CYS A 351 -12.60 11.66 3.68
CA CYS A 351 -12.16 10.62 2.75
C CYS A 351 -12.30 9.24 3.43
N THR A 352 -11.82 8.18 2.80
CA THR A 352 -11.95 6.81 3.33
C THR A 352 -11.15 6.53 4.62
N ALA A 353 -10.07 7.30 4.89
CA ALA A 353 -9.16 7.00 6.01
C ALA A 353 -8.55 8.25 6.70
N GLY A 354 -9.17 9.41 6.59
CA GLY A 354 -8.72 10.66 7.20
C GLY A 354 -7.56 11.37 6.49
N GLY A 355 -6.60 10.66 5.90
CA GLY A 355 -5.38 11.24 5.35
C GLY A 355 -5.59 12.29 4.26
N ARG A 356 -6.41 11.99 3.23
CA ARG A 356 -6.67 12.93 2.11
C ARG A 356 -7.51 14.15 2.54
N SER A 357 -8.37 14.00 3.54
CA SER A 357 -9.12 15.13 4.11
C SER A 357 -8.18 16.11 4.84
N ILE A 358 -7.23 15.61 5.61
CA ILE A 358 -6.16 16.40 6.23
C ILE A 358 -5.31 17.10 5.17
N GLU A 359 -4.93 16.40 4.10
CA GLU A 359 -4.13 16.98 3.01
C GLU A 359 -4.87 18.10 2.27
N ALA A 360 -6.16 17.89 2.00
CA ALA A 360 -6.97 18.93 1.35
C ALA A 360 -7.03 20.20 2.21
N TRP A 361 -7.20 20.04 3.53
CA TRP A 361 -7.18 21.15 4.46
C TRP A 361 -5.78 21.80 4.55
N SER A 362 -4.72 21.00 4.74
CA SER A 362 -3.34 21.50 4.81
C SER A 362 -2.91 22.23 3.54
N LYS A 363 -3.32 21.74 2.36
CA LYS A 363 -3.07 22.40 1.08
C LYS A 363 -3.59 23.84 1.04
N LEU A 364 -4.78 24.08 1.60
CA LEU A 364 -5.38 25.42 1.69
C LEU A 364 -4.67 26.28 2.75
N ASN A 365 -4.37 25.69 3.90
CA ASN A 365 -3.65 26.34 5.01
C ASN A 365 -2.24 26.80 4.60
N ASP A 366 -1.47 25.91 3.96
CA ASP A 366 -0.11 26.22 3.47
C ASP A 366 -0.10 27.33 2.41
N ALA A 367 -1.18 27.41 1.62
CA ALA A 367 -1.38 28.48 0.65
C ALA A 367 -1.86 29.81 1.29
N LYS A 368 -2.03 29.83 2.63
CA LYS A 368 -2.52 30.98 3.41
C LYS A 368 -3.85 31.56 2.90
N LEU A 369 -4.73 30.66 2.46
CA LEU A 369 -6.08 31.03 2.04
C LEU A 369 -6.99 31.18 3.26
N ASP A 370 -8.12 31.87 3.11
CA ASP A 370 -9.11 31.95 4.20
C ASP A 370 -9.83 30.60 4.37
N ILE A 371 -9.48 29.91 5.44
CA ILE A 371 -10.01 28.60 5.84
C ILE A 371 -10.78 28.65 7.16
N SER A 372 -11.22 29.84 7.59
CA SER A 372 -11.83 30.05 8.92
C SER A 372 -13.08 29.19 9.17
N GLU A 373 -13.76 28.70 8.13
CA GLU A 373 -14.90 27.80 8.17
C GLU A 373 -14.68 26.53 7.32
N ILE A 374 -13.43 26.06 7.21
CA ILE A 374 -13.04 24.84 6.51
C ILE A 374 -12.31 23.92 7.47
N TYR A 375 -12.83 22.73 7.64
CA TYR A 375 -12.38 21.72 8.59
C TYR A 375 -12.21 20.36 7.91
N TYR A 376 -11.66 19.38 8.61
CA TYR A 376 -11.59 18.00 8.15
C TYR A 376 -12.08 17.01 9.22
N LEU A 377 -12.62 15.89 8.78
CA LEU A 377 -12.92 14.72 9.60
C LEU A 377 -11.78 13.71 9.46
N ASP A 378 -11.16 13.36 10.58
CA ASP A 378 -10.18 12.28 10.65
C ASP A 378 -10.86 10.99 11.13
N ALA A 379 -11.25 10.16 10.18
CA ALA A 379 -11.93 8.89 10.44
C ALA A 379 -11.70 7.90 9.32
N ASN A 380 -11.80 6.61 9.65
CA ASN A 380 -11.97 5.53 8.68
C ASN A 380 -13.45 5.43 8.34
N ILE A 381 -13.79 5.62 7.05
CA ILE A 381 -15.17 5.66 6.58
C ILE A 381 -15.37 4.63 5.48
N SER A 382 -16.35 3.77 5.66
CA SER A 382 -16.81 2.80 4.67
C SER A 382 -18.31 2.86 4.57
N CYS A 383 -18.82 3.27 3.42
CA CYS A 383 -20.26 3.37 3.15
C CYS A 383 -20.67 2.33 2.10
N LYS A 384 -21.80 1.66 2.34
CA LYS A 384 -22.51 0.84 1.35
C LYS A 384 -23.92 1.37 1.25
N GLU A 385 -24.33 1.80 0.07
CA GLU A 385 -25.61 2.48 -0.16
C GLU A 385 -25.75 3.69 0.78
N ASN A 386 -26.67 3.65 1.75
CA ASN A 386 -26.89 4.71 2.73
C ASN A 386 -26.36 4.38 4.14
N ASN A 387 -25.70 3.25 4.30
CA ASN A 387 -25.15 2.81 5.58
C ASN A 387 -23.64 3.02 5.63
N CYS A 388 -23.19 3.88 6.54
CA CYS A 388 -21.78 4.16 6.76
C CYS A 388 -21.31 3.55 8.09
N LYS A 389 -20.16 2.86 8.06
CA LYS A 389 -19.34 2.59 9.22
C LYS A 389 -18.31 3.70 9.33
N ILE A 390 -18.24 4.35 10.48
CA ILE A 390 -17.32 5.46 10.76
C ILE A 390 -16.56 5.13 12.03
N ASP A 391 -15.26 4.94 11.92
CA ASP A 391 -14.36 4.73 13.05
C ASP A 391 -13.48 5.98 13.15
N VAL A 392 -13.68 6.77 14.19
CA VAL A 392 -12.97 8.04 14.40
C VAL A 392 -11.52 7.76 14.81
N ASN A 393 -10.58 8.45 14.19
CA ASN A 393 -9.15 8.31 14.48
C ASN A 393 -8.69 9.29 15.59
N GLU A 394 -9.52 10.22 15.98
CA GLU A 394 -9.28 11.20 17.07
C GLU A 394 -9.94 10.79 18.40
N PRO A 395 -9.42 11.30 19.51
CA PRO A 395 -8.23 12.14 19.63
C PRO A 395 -6.95 11.34 19.37
N LEU A 396 -5.98 12.00 18.76
CA LEU A 396 -4.63 11.47 18.47
C LEU A 396 -3.74 11.60 19.72
N LEU A 397 -4.28 11.30 20.89
CA LEU A 397 -3.57 11.33 22.18
C LEU A 397 -3.11 9.94 22.57
#